data_71717fca0fa720f624fa13db1acbab5c
#
_entry.id   71717fca0fa720f624fa13db1acbab5c
#
_cell.length_a   1.000
_cell.length_b   1.000
_cell.length_c   1.000
_cell.angle_alpha   90.00
_cell.angle_beta   90.00
_cell.angle_gamma   90.00
#
_symmetry.space_group_name_H-M   'P 1'
#
loop_
_entity.id
_entity.type
_entity.pdbx_description
1 polymer ?
#
loop_
_entity_poly.entity_id
_entity_poly.type
_entity_poly.pdbx_seq_one_letter_code
_entity_poly.pdbx_strand_id
1 'polypeptide(L)'
;LAKFLAIHPLPAPASVANAAPAGKWAKAHSTVDAYWVRSWAQLNEEGKIVKILCEWNAPNIEEVRKVLAEAPMPTEGVYPMMVVDSEDFR
;
A
#
# COMPACT_ATOMS: atom_id res chain seq x y z
N LEU A 1 12.42 10.14 7.01
CA LEU A 1 12.08 9.26 5.89
C LEU A 1 11.04 9.91 4.99
N ALA A 2 11.12 9.62 3.70
CA ALA A 2 10.13 10.07 2.74
C ALA A 2 8.93 9.12 2.70
N LYS A 3 7.80 9.60 2.18
CA LYS A 3 6.59 8.81 2.03
C LYS A 3 6.33 8.49 0.57
N PHE A 4 5.84 7.27 0.34
CA PHE A 4 5.52 6.77 -0.99
C PHE A 4 4.16 6.06 -0.97
N LEU A 5 3.44 6.20 -2.07
CA LEU A 5 2.17 5.54 -2.28
C LEU A 5 2.34 4.44 -3.31
N ALA A 6 2.01 3.22 -2.91
CA ALA A 6 1.97 2.08 -3.82
C ALA A 6 0.51 1.76 -4.14
N ILE A 7 0.21 1.56 -5.42
CA ILE A 7 -1.16 1.33 -5.88
C ILE A 7 -1.26 -0.08 -6.43
N HIS A 8 -2.19 -0.86 -5.87
CA HIS A 8 -2.39 -2.26 -6.20
C HIS A 8 -3.84 -2.49 -6.64
N PRO A 9 -4.14 -2.43 -7.95
CA PRO A 9 -5.45 -2.87 -8.43
C PRO A 9 -5.55 -4.39 -8.31
N LEU A 10 -6.71 -4.89 -7.87
CA LEU A 10 -6.94 -6.31 -7.79
C LEU A 10 -7.49 -6.83 -9.12
N PRO A 11 -7.05 -8.03 -9.59
CA PRO A 11 -7.58 -8.61 -10.83
C PRO A 11 -9.09 -8.89 -10.76
N ALA A 12 -9.59 -9.17 -9.56
CA ALA A 12 -11.01 -9.37 -9.31
C ALA A 12 -11.34 -8.88 -7.91
N PRO A 13 -12.58 -8.44 -7.64
CA PRO A 13 -12.98 -8.02 -6.30
C PRO A 13 -12.75 -9.14 -5.28
N ALA A 14 -12.24 -8.79 -4.11
CA ALA A 14 -11.89 -9.74 -3.07
C ALA A 14 -12.53 -9.36 -1.74
N SER A 15 -12.86 -10.37 -0.94
CA SER A 15 -13.30 -10.14 0.43
C SER A 15 -12.13 -9.68 1.30
N VAL A 16 -12.44 -9.02 2.41
CA VAL A 16 -11.42 -8.60 3.38
C VAL A 16 -10.60 -9.80 3.87
N ALA A 17 -11.27 -10.93 4.12
CA ALA A 17 -10.59 -12.15 4.55
C ALA A 17 -9.58 -12.65 3.51
N ASN A 18 -9.94 -12.59 2.23
CA ASN A 18 -9.05 -13.03 1.16
C ASN A 18 -7.89 -12.06 0.93
N ALA A 19 -8.01 -10.81 1.35
CA ALA A 19 -6.95 -9.82 1.23
C ALA A 19 -5.97 -9.84 2.42
N ALA A 20 -6.33 -10.45 3.54
CA ALA A 20 -5.50 -10.48 4.75
C ALA A 20 -4.08 -11.04 4.53
N PRO A 21 -3.86 -12.07 3.69
CA PRO A 21 -2.50 -12.55 3.42
C PRO A 21 -1.58 -11.48 2.86
N ALA A 22 -2.09 -10.55 2.04
CA ALA A 22 -1.29 -9.47 1.50
C ALA A 22 -0.79 -8.51 2.59
N GLY A 23 -1.63 -8.20 3.58
CA GLY A 23 -1.24 -7.39 4.73
C GLY A 23 -0.17 -8.09 5.58
N LYS A 24 -0.33 -9.39 5.80
CA LYS A 24 0.67 -10.18 6.54
C LYS A 24 2.00 -10.21 5.78
N TRP A 25 1.95 -10.34 4.47
CA TRP A 25 3.14 -10.30 3.63
C TRP A 25 3.87 -8.96 3.77
N ALA A 26 3.13 -7.84 3.64
CA ALA A 26 3.70 -6.50 3.74
C ALA A 26 4.35 -6.26 5.10
N LYS A 27 3.71 -6.70 6.17
CA LYS A 27 4.27 -6.57 7.52
C LYS A 27 5.54 -7.39 7.68
N ALA A 28 5.55 -8.61 7.17
CA ALA A 28 6.69 -9.52 7.26
C ALA A 28 7.89 -9.03 6.43
N HIS A 29 7.65 -8.30 5.33
CA HIS A 29 8.70 -7.82 4.45
C HIS A 29 9.10 -6.36 4.73
N SER A 30 8.48 -5.71 5.71
CA SER A 30 8.89 -4.38 6.16
C SER A 30 10.25 -4.43 6.85
N THR A 31 11.09 -3.45 6.54
CA THR A 31 12.41 -3.29 7.14
C THR A 31 12.57 -1.85 7.61
N VAL A 32 13.72 -1.53 8.24
CA VAL A 32 14.01 -0.15 8.61
C VAL A 32 14.19 0.77 7.40
N ASP A 33 14.53 0.19 6.24
CA ASP A 33 14.75 0.93 5.01
C ASP A 33 13.48 1.11 4.18
N ALA A 34 12.48 0.25 4.36
CA ALA A 34 11.20 0.38 3.72
C ALA A 34 10.15 -0.32 4.58
N TYR A 35 9.24 0.43 5.16
CA TYR A 35 8.20 -0.20 5.97
C TYR A 35 6.81 0.35 5.63
N TRP A 36 5.87 -0.58 5.67
CA TRP A 36 4.45 -0.31 5.45
C TRP A 36 3.86 0.36 6.68
N VAL A 37 3.15 1.49 6.46
CA VAL A 37 2.52 2.27 7.52
C VAL A 37 1.05 1.89 7.64
N ARG A 38 0.30 2.01 6.56
CA ARG A 38 -1.14 1.71 6.51
C ARG A 38 -1.59 1.59 5.06
N SER A 39 -2.81 1.11 4.88
CA SER A 39 -3.42 1.06 3.57
C SER A 39 -4.85 1.58 3.61
N TRP A 40 -5.28 2.05 2.45
CA TRP A 40 -6.68 2.33 2.18
C TRP A 40 -7.16 1.32 1.15
N ALA A 41 -8.24 0.62 1.45
CA ALA A 41 -8.83 -0.31 0.52
C ALA A 41 -10.06 0.34 -0.10
N GLN A 42 -10.05 0.49 -1.43
CA GLN A 42 -11.22 0.95 -2.15
C GLN A 42 -12.18 -0.22 -2.29
N LEU A 43 -13.43 -0.02 -1.87
CA LEU A 43 -14.46 -1.04 -1.94
C LEU A 43 -15.43 -0.72 -3.08
N ASN A 44 -16.01 -1.76 -3.67
CA ASN A 44 -17.16 -1.59 -4.55
C ASN A 44 -18.44 -1.49 -3.70
N GLU A 45 -19.59 -1.31 -4.35
CA GLU A 45 -20.85 -1.15 -3.65
C GLU A 45 -21.29 -2.41 -2.88
N GLU A 46 -20.71 -3.56 -3.20
CA GLU A 46 -20.96 -4.81 -2.51
C GLU A 46 -20.02 -5.02 -1.31
N GLY A 47 -19.13 -4.06 -1.04
CA GLY A 47 -18.20 -4.11 0.06
C GLY A 47 -16.96 -4.96 -0.20
N LYS A 48 -16.68 -5.28 -1.46
CA LYS A 48 -15.49 -6.04 -1.83
C LYS A 48 -14.36 -5.11 -2.25
N ILE A 49 -13.13 -5.50 -1.95
CA ILE A 49 -11.94 -4.72 -2.27
C ILE A 49 -11.63 -4.83 -3.76
N VAL A 50 -11.47 -3.68 -4.41
CA VAL A 50 -11.10 -3.60 -5.83
C VAL A 50 -9.73 -3.00 -6.06
N LYS A 51 -9.22 -2.23 -5.10
CA LYS A 51 -7.92 -1.56 -5.19
C LYS A 51 -7.39 -1.32 -3.78
N ILE A 52 -6.10 -1.45 -3.60
CA ILE A 52 -5.44 -1.15 -2.34
C ILE A 52 -4.37 -0.08 -2.58
N LEU A 53 -4.38 0.96 -1.75
CA LEU A 53 -3.39 2.02 -1.76
C LEU A 53 -2.59 1.92 -0.47
N CYS A 54 -1.29 1.74 -0.57
CA CYS A 54 -0.41 1.49 0.57
C CYS A 54 0.54 2.65 0.80
N GLU A 55 0.59 3.12 2.03
CA GLU A 55 1.55 4.13 2.45
C GLU A 55 2.81 3.46 2.97
N TRP A 56 3.96 3.84 2.41
CA TRP A 56 5.27 3.35 2.81
C TRP A 56 6.17 4.49 3.24
N ASN A 57 7.04 4.24 4.22
CA ASN A 57 8.14 5.12 4.57
C ASN A 57 9.44 4.49 4.13
N ALA A 58 10.31 5.26 3.47
CA ALA A 58 11.60 4.80 3.01
C ALA A 58 12.52 5.99 2.75
N PRO A 59 13.86 5.79 2.71
CA PRO A 59 14.77 6.88 2.35
C PRO A 59 14.66 7.31 0.89
N ASN A 60 14.26 6.39 0.00
CA ASN A 60 14.06 6.68 -1.42
C ASN A 60 13.09 5.68 -2.03
N ILE A 61 12.62 5.98 -3.24
CA ILE A 61 11.60 5.18 -3.93
C ILE A 61 12.10 3.78 -4.30
N GLU A 62 13.40 3.64 -4.56
CA GLU A 62 13.96 2.35 -4.97
C GLU A 62 13.86 1.30 -3.88
N GLU A 63 13.95 1.70 -2.62
CA GLU A 63 13.80 0.78 -1.50
C GLU A 63 12.39 0.21 -1.43
N VAL A 64 11.38 1.01 -1.74
CA VAL A 64 9.98 0.54 -1.82
C VAL A 64 9.81 -0.39 -3.01
N ARG A 65 10.34 -0.02 -4.16
CA ARG A 65 10.25 -0.84 -5.39
C ARG A 65 10.90 -2.20 -5.20
N LYS A 66 12.02 -2.27 -4.48
CA LYS A 66 12.69 -3.53 -4.19
C LYS A 66 11.80 -4.48 -3.40
N VAL A 67 11.16 -3.98 -2.36
CA VAL A 67 10.23 -4.80 -1.57
C VAL A 67 9.07 -5.26 -2.43
N LEU A 68 8.45 -4.34 -3.16
CA LEU A 68 7.23 -4.64 -3.92
C LEU A 68 7.47 -5.47 -5.18
N ALA A 69 8.72 -5.60 -5.64
CA ALA A 69 9.05 -6.49 -6.75
C ALA A 69 8.67 -7.94 -6.46
N GLU A 70 8.58 -8.33 -5.19
CA GLU A 70 8.23 -9.68 -4.76
C GLU A 70 6.82 -9.77 -4.18
N ALA A 71 6.01 -8.70 -4.31
CA ALA A 71 4.67 -8.68 -3.77
C ALA A 71 3.76 -9.68 -4.47
N PRO A 72 2.83 -10.33 -3.71
CA PRO A 72 1.93 -11.34 -4.27
C PRO A 72 0.81 -10.76 -5.14
N MET A 73 0.70 -9.45 -5.24
CA MET A 73 -0.33 -8.80 -6.04
C MET A 73 0.28 -7.78 -6.99
N PRO A 74 -0.42 -7.47 -8.12
CA PRO A 74 0.07 -6.50 -9.07
C PRO A 74 0.28 -5.14 -8.46
N THR A 75 1.34 -4.45 -8.87
CA THR A 75 1.61 -3.06 -8.50
C THR A 75 1.47 -2.21 -9.74
N GLU A 76 0.50 -1.30 -9.77
CA GLU A 76 0.34 -0.34 -10.87
C GLU A 76 1.52 0.61 -10.90
N GLY A 77 1.95 1.10 -9.72
CA GLY A 77 3.08 2.00 -9.60
C GLY A 77 3.36 2.38 -8.16
N VAL A 78 4.51 3.02 -7.97
CA VAL A 78 4.93 3.60 -6.70
C VAL A 78 5.24 5.06 -6.97
N TYR A 79 4.70 5.96 -6.15
CA TYR A 79 4.78 7.40 -6.36
C TYR A 79 5.20 8.11 -5.09
N PRO A 80 6.01 9.19 -5.19
CA PRO A 80 6.22 10.07 -4.03
C PRO A 80 4.88 10.66 -3.60
N MET A 81 4.67 10.78 -2.29
CA MET A 81 3.45 11.40 -1.78
C MET A 81 3.71 12.17 -0.50
N MET A 82 2.74 12.98 -0.13
CA MET A 82 2.68 13.60 1.20
C MET A 82 1.27 13.42 1.75
N VAL A 83 1.17 13.36 3.06
CA VAL A 83 -0.11 13.34 3.74
C VAL A 83 -0.55 14.78 3.99
N VAL A 84 -1.77 15.11 3.59
CA VAL A 84 -2.38 16.41 3.87
C VAL A 84 -3.58 16.14 4.76
N ASP A 85 -3.50 16.58 6.00
CA ASP A 85 -4.53 16.33 6.99
C ASP A 85 -5.38 17.59 7.17
N SER A 86 -6.69 17.40 7.34
CA SER A 86 -7.60 18.54 7.56
C SER A 86 -7.24 19.34 8.81
N GLU A 87 -6.63 18.68 9.79
CA GLU A 87 -6.18 19.34 11.02
C GLU A 87 -5.11 20.42 10.76
N ASP A 88 -4.39 20.33 9.65
CA ASP A 88 -3.38 21.32 9.27
C ASP A 88 -3.99 22.65 8.81
N PHE A 89 -5.31 22.69 8.62
CA PHE A 89 -6.04 23.84 8.06
C PHE A 89 -7.10 24.42 9.02
N ARG A 90 -6.90 24.25 10.31
CA ARG A 90 -7.82 24.83 11.30
C ARG A 90 -7.88 26.35 11.24
#